data_916158591be25c69b58be45074768ada
#
_entry.id   916158591be25c69b58be45074768ada
#
_cell.length_a   1.000
_cell.length_b   1.000
_cell.length_c   1.000
_cell.angle_alpha   90.00
_cell.angle_beta   90.00
_cell.angle_gamma   90.00
#
_symmetry.space_group_name_H-M   'P 1'
#
loop_
_entity.id
_entity.type
_entity.pdbx_description
1 polymer ?
#
loop_
_entity_poly.entity_id
_entity_poly.type
_entity_poly.pdbx_seq_one_letter_code
_entity_poly.pdbx_strand_id
1 'polypeptide(L)'
;VLVARRADRMAGMAFVVMDAGSLYIKELLADGIPGQTGFEAVKDTLLSAAVTLYPGAVIEYIHPSSGDSSTLGMARLIHVEKMLSILARKHPVLSLSIQIEDDDAIPENNGYYIVENGNCYREYREGREYHLYTIESLTAKSFETEHPYMSLMLN
;
A
#
# COMPACT_ATOMS: atom_id res chain seq x y z
N VAL A 1 21.35 0.33 3.15
CA VAL A 1 20.11 0.73 3.84
C VAL A 1 20.48 1.71 4.95
N LEU A 2 19.76 2.84 5.02
CA LEU A 2 19.86 3.79 6.13
C LEU A 2 18.72 3.50 7.11
N VAL A 3 18.97 3.61 8.41
CA VAL A 3 17.98 3.37 9.46
C VAL A 3 17.96 4.54 10.44
N ALA A 4 16.82 5.18 10.61
CA ALA A 4 16.59 6.16 11.66
C ALA A 4 16.01 5.47 12.89
N ARG A 5 16.55 5.80 14.08
CA ARG A 5 16.06 5.27 15.36
C ARG A 5 15.64 6.41 16.28
N ARG A 6 14.60 6.18 17.05
CA ARG A 6 14.18 7.03 18.15
C ARG A 6 14.18 6.19 19.44
N ALA A 7 15.15 6.44 20.31
CA ALA A 7 15.51 5.55 21.41
C ALA A 7 15.78 4.12 20.87
N ASP A 8 15.14 3.10 21.42
CA ASP A 8 15.36 1.70 21.03
C ASP A 8 14.47 1.21 19.88
N ARG A 9 13.64 2.10 19.30
CA ARG A 9 12.70 1.74 18.23
C ARG A 9 13.18 2.27 16.89
N MET A 10 12.99 1.48 15.84
CA MET A 10 13.17 1.94 14.47
C MET A 10 12.03 2.93 14.15
N ALA A 11 12.41 4.15 13.77
CA ALA A 11 11.48 5.21 13.38
C ALA A 11 11.36 5.35 11.86
N GLY A 12 12.33 4.82 11.11
CA GLY A 12 12.27 4.81 9.65
C GLY A 12 13.48 4.14 9.03
N MET A 13 13.37 3.88 7.73
CA MET A 13 14.46 3.33 6.92
C MET A 13 14.41 3.86 5.49
N ALA A 14 15.58 3.89 4.83
CA ALA A 14 15.67 4.19 3.40
C ALA A 14 16.52 3.14 2.70
N PHE A 15 15.99 2.63 1.59
CA PHE A 15 16.72 1.77 0.66
C PHE A 15 17.42 2.64 -0.37
N VAL A 16 18.72 2.58 -0.39
CA VAL A 16 19.56 3.43 -1.25
C VAL A 16 20.38 2.58 -2.21
N VAL A 17 20.56 3.06 -3.43
CA VAL A 17 21.40 2.44 -4.47
C VAL A 17 22.28 3.52 -5.05
N MET A 18 23.59 3.23 -5.16
CA MET A 18 24.55 4.08 -5.88
C MET A 18 24.64 3.62 -7.33
N ASP A 19 24.46 4.55 -8.25
CA ASP A 19 24.64 4.31 -9.67
C ASP A 19 25.21 5.58 -10.34
N ALA A 20 26.25 5.42 -11.14
CA ALA A 20 26.89 6.47 -11.95
C ALA A 20 27.11 7.81 -11.25
N GLY A 21 27.38 7.80 -9.93
CA GLY A 21 27.63 9.01 -9.11
C GLY A 21 26.36 9.62 -8.50
N SER A 22 25.19 9.08 -8.78
CA SER A 22 23.94 9.42 -8.13
C SER A 22 23.56 8.41 -7.05
N LEU A 23 22.99 8.89 -5.95
CA LEU A 23 22.39 8.08 -4.90
C LEU A 23 20.88 8.09 -5.05
N TYR A 24 20.33 6.97 -5.48
CA TYR A 24 18.88 6.78 -5.61
C TYR A 24 18.30 6.28 -4.30
N ILE A 25 17.37 7.02 -3.74
CA ILE A 25 16.54 6.55 -2.63
C ILE A 25 15.31 5.87 -3.24
N LYS A 26 15.40 4.56 -3.38
CA LYS A 26 14.35 3.73 -4.02
C LYS A 26 13.09 3.64 -3.18
N GLU A 27 13.24 3.62 -1.86
CA GLU A 27 12.13 3.56 -0.92
C GLU A 27 12.52 4.23 0.38
N LEU A 28 11.60 5.01 0.94
CA LEU A 28 11.74 5.64 2.25
C LEU A 28 10.49 5.37 3.06
N LEU A 29 10.67 4.67 4.16
CA LEU A 29 9.63 4.35 5.13
C LEU A 29 9.89 5.12 6.41
N ALA A 30 8.86 5.76 6.95
CA ALA A 30 8.96 6.50 8.21
C ALA A 30 7.67 6.33 9.02
N ASP A 31 7.82 6.37 10.35
CA ASP A 31 6.68 6.36 11.25
C ASP A 31 5.82 7.62 11.05
N GLY A 32 4.51 7.43 10.97
CA GLY A 32 3.55 8.51 10.84
C GLY A 32 2.92 8.57 9.45
N ILE A 33 2.22 9.67 9.20
CA ILE A 33 1.51 9.92 7.94
C ILE A 33 2.32 10.95 7.15
N PRO A 34 2.55 10.75 5.84
CA PRO A 34 3.20 11.73 4.97
C PRO A 34 2.56 13.13 5.12
N GLY A 35 3.38 14.16 5.21
CA GLY A 35 2.94 15.53 5.45
C GLY A 35 2.73 15.90 6.93
N GLN A 36 2.79 14.96 7.85
CA GLN A 36 2.78 15.25 9.29
C GLN A 36 4.20 15.45 9.84
N THR A 37 4.34 16.29 10.85
CA THR A 37 5.63 16.69 11.45
C THR A 37 6.49 15.49 11.86
N GLY A 38 5.89 14.41 12.37
CA GLY A 38 6.61 13.21 12.79
C GLY A 38 7.26 12.47 11.62
N PHE A 39 6.52 12.27 10.54
CA PHE A 39 7.00 11.66 9.30
C PHE A 39 8.10 12.51 8.66
N GLU A 40 7.85 13.81 8.50
CA GLU A 40 8.79 14.73 7.86
C GLU A 40 10.11 14.79 8.61
N ALA A 41 10.11 14.82 9.94
CA ALA A 41 11.33 14.83 10.74
C ALA A 41 12.18 13.56 10.55
N VAL A 42 11.55 12.39 10.43
CA VAL A 42 12.26 11.12 10.16
C VAL A 42 12.79 11.11 8.74
N LYS A 43 12.01 11.54 7.76
CA LYS A 43 12.42 11.69 6.36
C LYS A 43 13.66 12.59 6.25
N ASP A 44 13.60 13.78 6.84
CA ASP A 44 14.70 14.75 6.80
C ASP A 44 15.97 14.21 7.46
N THR A 45 15.82 13.44 8.53
CA THR A 45 16.95 12.75 9.18
C THR A 45 17.60 11.73 8.24
N LEU A 46 16.80 10.91 7.54
CA LEU A 46 17.32 9.92 6.57
C LEU A 46 17.98 10.59 5.37
N LEU A 47 17.40 11.66 4.83
CA LEU A 47 17.99 12.44 3.74
C LEU A 47 19.31 13.11 4.16
N SER A 48 19.36 13.71 5.34
CA SER A 48 20.58 14.32 5.89
C SER A 48 21.69 13.29 6.11
N ALA A 49 21.33 12.10 6.58
CA ALA A 49 22.27 10.99 6.70
C ALA A 49 22.81 10.55 5.34
N ALA A 50 21.97 10.50 4.31
CA ALA A 50 22.39 10.19 2.94
C ALA A 50 23.42 11.21 2.42
N VAL A 51 23.16 12.52 2.58
CA VAL A 51 24.09 13.60 2.21
C VAL A 51 25.42 13.44 2.92
N THR A 52 25.38 13.11 4.21
CA THR A 52 26.60 13.01 5.05
C THR A 52 27.44 11.79 4.67
N LEU A 53 26.81 10.67 4.40
CA LEU A 53 27.49 9.40 4.11
C LEU A 53 27.99 9.29 2.67
N TYR A 54 27.38 10.05 1.75
CA TYR A 54 27.72 10.04 0.32
C TYR A 54 28.02 11.46 -0.17
N PRO A 55 29.13 12.09 0.32
CA PRO A 55 29.46 13.45 -0.02
C PRO A 55 29.76 13.58 -1.52
N GLY A 56 29.13 14.56 -2.17
CA GLY A 56 29.30 14.82 -3.60
C GLY A 56 28.40 14.00 -4.53
N ALA A 57 27.63 13.04 -4.00
CA ALA A 57 26.63 12.35 -4.81
C ALA A 57 25.41 13.23 -5.03
N VAL A 58 24.85 13.16 -6.23
CA VAL A 58 23.49 13.70 -6.51
C VAL A 58 22.50 12.77 -5.85
N ILE A 59 21.62 13.31 -4.98
CA ILE A 59 20.61 12.50 -4.30
C ILE A 59 19.28 12.63 -5.03
N GLU A 60 18.79 11.53 -5.54
CA GLU A 60 17.50 11.42 -6.20
C GLU A 60 16.52 10.66 -5.31
N TYR A 61 15.41 11.30 -5.01
CA TYR A 61 14.35 10.75 -4.16
C TYR A 61 13.00 10.86 -4.85
N ILE A 62 12.30 9.73 -4.99
CA ILE A 62 10.93 9.69 -5.52
C ILE A 62 9.98 10.05 -4.38
N HIS A 63 9.37 11.24 -4.46
CA HIS A 63 8.42 11.69 -3.46
C HIS A 63 7.01 11.19 -3.80
N PRO A 64 6.31 10.48 -2.89
CA PRO A 64 5.00 9.89 -3.16
C PRO A 64 3.90 10.89 -3.56
N SER A 65 4.08 12.17 -3.22
CA SER A 65 3.12 13.25 -3.50
C SER A 65 3.54 14.19 -4.62
N SER A 66 4.48 13.79 -5.48
CA SER A 66 5.01 14.68 -6.55
C SER A 66 4.03 14.98 -7.68
N GLY A 67 2.81 14.52 -7.65
CA GLY A 67 1.76 14.87 -8.63
C GLY A 67 1.84 14.13 -9.96
N ASP A 68 3.03 13.69 -10.35
CA ASP A 68 3.22 12.86 -11.54
C ASP A 68 3.06 11.40 -11.15
N SER A 69 1.91 10.82 -11.47
CA SER A 69 1.67 9.39 -11.29
C SER A 69 1.94 8.65 -12.59
N SER A 70 2.81 7.66 -12.57
CA SER A 70 2.97 6.68 -13.63
C SER A 70 2.54 5.30 -13.12
N THR A 71 1.97 4.49 -14.00
CA THR A 71 1.65 3.11 -13.67
C THR A 71 2.95 2.32 -13.59
N LEU A 72 3.47 2.13 -12.37
CA LEU A 72 4.73 1.41 -12.12
C LEU A 72 4.53 -0.07 -11.82
N GLY A 73 3.29 -0.52 -11.65
CA GLY A 73 3.00 -1.91 -11.36
C GLY A 73 1.52 -2.23 -11.40
N MET A 74 1.22 -3.52 -11.37
CA MET A 74 -0.14 -4.03 -11.25
C MET A 74 -0.34 -4.62 -9.86
N ALA A 75 -1.43 -4.26 -9.21
CA ALA A 75 -1.88 -4.88 -7.98
C ALA A 75 -3.04 -5.83 -8.28
N ARG A 76 -3.09 -6.97 -7.59
CA ARG A 76 -4.19 -7.91 -7.63
C ARG A 76 -4.53 -8.39 -6.23
N LEU A 77 -5.81 -8.48 -5.92
CA LEU A 77 -6.27 -9.15 -4.71
C LEU A 77 -6.09 -10.66 -4.86
N ILE A 78 -5.28 -11.24 -3.98
CA ILE A 78 -5.02 -12.70 -3.96
C ILE A 78 -5.93 -13.44 -2.98
N HIS A 79 -6.59 -12.73 -2.06
CA HIS A 79 -7.47 -13.34 -1.06
C HIS A 79 -8.58 -12.36 -0.66
N VAL A 80 -9.71 -12.45 -1.37
CA VAL A 80 -10.84 -11.51 -1.23
C VAL A 80 -11.42 -11.53 0.18
N GLU A 81 -11.72 -12.69 0.74
CA GLU A 81 -12.31 -12.81 2.07
C GLU A 81 -11.45 -12.17 3.16
N LYS A 82 -10.13 -12.37 3.10
CA LYS A 82 -9.21 -11.79 4.06
C LYS A 82 -9.16 -10.27 3.95
N MET A 83 -9.13 -9.74 2.74
CA MET A 83 -9.18 -8.30 2.50
C MET A 83 -10.49 -7.70 3.02
N LEU A 84 -11.63 -8.29 2.69
CA LEU A 84 -12.94 -7.84 3.17
C LEU A 84 -13.06 -7.94 4.71
N SER A 85 -12.46 -8.96 5.33
CA SER A 85 -12.40 -9.10 6.80
C SER A 85 -11.57 -7.99 7.45
N ILE A 86 -10.50 -7.52 6.80
CA ILE A 86 -9.71 -6.38 7.29
C ILE A 86 -10.54 -5.10 7.14
N LEU A 87 -11.19 -4.92 6.00
CA LEU A 87 -12.05 -3.77 5.73
C LEU A 87 -13.21 -3.67 6.73
N ALA A 88 -13.88 -4.79 7.01
CA ALA A 88 -14.96 -4.89 7.98
C ALA A 88 -14.52 -4.42 9.38
N ARG A 89 -13.35 -4.87 9.83
CA ARG A 89 -12.80 -4.48 11.14
C ARG A 89 -12.40 -3.01 11.20
N LYS A 90 -11.87 -2.45 10.11
CA LYS A 90 -11.54 -1.02 10.02
C LYS A 90 -12.79 -0.14 10.00
N HIS A 91 -13.88 -0.63 9.41
CA HIS A 91 -15.13 0.10 9.20
C HIS A 91 -16.32 -0.72 9.70
N PRO A 92 -16.54 -0.85 11.03
CA PRO A 92 -17.57 -1.73 11.59
C PRO A 92 -19.00 -1.42 11.17
N VAL A 93 -19.26 -0.18 10.76
CA VAL A 93 -20.60 0.26 10.27
C VAL A 93 -20.82 -0.02 8.78
N LEU A 94 -19.80 -0.49 8.07
CA LEU A 94 -19.89 -0.82 6.65
C LEU A 94 -20.84 -1.99 6.45
N SER A 95 -21.79 -1.82 5.53
CA SER A 95 -22.66 -2.89 5.04
C SER A 95 -22.49 -3.01 3.53
N LEU A 96 -21.99 -4.16 3.08
CA LEU A 96 -21.68 -4.42 1.68
C LEU A 96 -22.03 -5.88 1.35
N SER A 97 -22.64 -6.11 0.17
CA SER A 97 -22.86 -7.45 -0.35
C SER A 97 -22.35 -7.49 -1.78
N ILE A 98 -21.41 -8.38 -2.03
CA ILE A 98 -20.76 -8.51 -3.34
C ILE A 98 -20.74 -9.95 -3.81
N GLN A 99 -20.76 -10.11 -5.12
CA GLN A 99 -20.49 -11.36 -5.82
C GLN A 99 -19.22 -11.17 -6.64
N ILE A 100 -18.30 -12.12 -6.55
CA ILE A 100 -17.08 -12.17 -7.38
C ILE A 100 -17.25 -13.30 -8.38
N GLU A 101 -17.00 -12.98 -9.63
CA GLU A 101 -17.04 -13.94 -10.76
C GLU A 101 -15.75 -13.80 -11.59
N ASP A 102 -15.45 -14.84 -12.36
CA ASP A 102 -14.40 -14.89 -13.38
C ASP A 102 -12.98 -14.68 -12.86
N ASP A 103 -12.69 -15.04 -11.60
CA ASP A 103 -11.30 -15.16 -11.16
C ASP A 103 -10.75 -16.54 -11.55
N ASP A 104 -10.27 -16.64 -12.80
CA ASP A 104 -9.73 -17.90 -13.35
C ASP A 104 -8.39 -18.26 -12.72
N ALA A 105 -7.62 -17.28 -12.27
CA ALA A 105 -6.30 -17.52 -11.69
C ALA A 105 -6.35 -17.98 -10.23
N ILE A 106 -7.38 -17.58 -9.49
CA ILE A 106 -7.64 -17.99 -8.10
C ILE A 106 -9.14 -18.24 -7.95
N PRO A 107 -9.65 -19.37 -8.44
CA PRO A 107 -11.09 -19.67 -8.43
C PRO A 107 -11.72 -19.64 -7.03
N GLU A 108 -10.90 -19.81 -5.99
CA GLU A 108 -11.32 -19.73 -4.59
C GLU A 108 -11.83 -18.35 -4.19
N ASN A 109 -11.50 -17.30 -4.95
CA ASN A 109 -12.05 -15.97 -4.73
C ASN A 109 -13.46 -15.80 -5.26
N ASN A 110 -13.93 -16.65 -6.18
CA ASN A 110 -15.28 -16.58 -6.70
C ASN A 110 -16.30 -16.93 -5.63
N GLY A 111 -17.40 -16.19 -5.57
CA GLY A 111 -18.49 -16.44 -4.64
C GLY A 111 -19.13 -15.18 -4.08
N TYR A 112 -19.97 -15.39 -3.07
CA TYR A 112 -20.75 -14.34 -2.43
C TYR A 112 -20.13 -13.94 -1.10
N TYR A 113 -20.03 -12.64 -0.87
CA TYR A 113 -19.45 -12.06 0.34
C TYR A 113 -20.38 -11.02 0.93
N ILE A 114 -20.55 -11.06 2.24
CA ILE A 114 -21.35 -10.13 3.01
C ILE A 114 -20.44 -9.52 4.07
N VAL A 115 -20.31 -8.20 4.06
CA VAL A 115 -19.65 -7.43 5.10
C VAL A 115 -20.70 -6.70 5.89
N GLU A 116 -20.78 -6.99 7.18
CA GLU A 116 -21.72 -6.32 8.10
C GLU A 116 -21.26 -6.47 9.55
N ASN A 117 -21.55 -5.48 10.39
CA ASN A 117 -21.26 -5.50 11.82
C ASN A 117 -19.77 -5.84 12.15
N GLY A 118 -18.84 -5.34 11.35
CA GLY A 118 -17.41 -5.57 11.55
C GLY A 118 -16.91 -6.97 11.14
N ASN A 119 -17.75 -7.79 10.48
CA ASN A 119 -17.41 -9.14 10.04
C ASN A 119 -17.59 -9.29 8.54
N CYS A 120 -16.90 -10.28 7.97
CA CYS A 120 -17.08 -10.73 6.60
C CYS A 120 -17.55 -12.20 6.63
N TYR A 121 -18.60 -12.49 5.85
CA TYR A 121 -19.16 -13.83 5.69
C TYR A 121 -19.06 -14.19 4.22
N ARG A 122 -18.60 -15.41 3.93
CA ARG A 122 -18.59 -15.97 2.58
C ARG A 122 -19.76 -16.91 2.44
N GLU A 123 -20.91 -16.36 2.06
CA GLU A 123 -22.16 -17.12 1.92
C GLU A 123 -23.14 -16.39 1.02
N TYR A 124 -24.04 -17.16 0.38
CA TYR A 124 -25.22 -16.61 -0.30
C TYR A 124 -26.38 -16.52 0.69
N ARG A 125 -27.06 -15.37 0.72
CA ARG A 125 -28.33 -15.20 1.46
C ARG A 125 -29.46 -14.84 0.49
N GLU A 126 -30.49 -15.63 0.47
CA GLU A 126 -31.68 -15.41 -0.37
C GLU A 126 -32.32 -14.05 -0.04
N GLY A 127 -32.82 -13.36 -1.09
CA GLY A 127 -33.44 -12.05 -0.95
C GLY A 127 -32.51 -10.88 -0.74
N ARG A 128 -31.19 -11.09 -0.73
CA ARG A 128 -30.20 -10.04 -0.65
C ARG A 128 -29.69 -9.64 -2.04
N GLU A 129 -29.58 -8.34 -2.30
CA GLU A 129 -29.01 -7.82 -3.52
C GLU A 129 -27.47 -7.83 -3.42
N TYR A 130 -26.81 -8.31 -4.47
CA TYR A 130 -25.35 -8.37 -4.54
C TYR A 130 -24.83 -7.51 -5.69
N HIS A 131 -23.82 -6.70 -5.41
CA HIS A 131 -23.09 -5.99 -6.45
C HIS A 131 -22.06 -6.93 -7.07
N LEU A 132 -22.14 -7.08 -8.39
CA LEU A 132 -21.21 -7.92 -9.14
C LEU A 132 -19.88 -7.19 -9.36
N TYR A 133 -18.79 -7.88 -9.06
CA TYR A 133 -17.42 -7.43 -9.31
C TYR A 133 -16.64 -8.53 -10.01
N THR A 134 -15.77 -8.11 -10.95
CA THR A 134 -14.60 -8.91 -11.33
C THR A 134 -13.47 -8.63 -10.32
N ILE A 135 -12.46 -9.50 -10.28
CA ILE A 135 -11.32 -9.30 -9.36
C ILE A 135 -10.57 -8.00 -9.64
N GLU A 136 -10.49 -7.59 -10.93
CA GLU A 136 -9.85 -6.34 -11.34
C GLU A 136 -10.62 -5.13 -10.83
N SER A 137 -11.95 -5.13 -11.01
CA SER A 137 -12.81 -4.02 -10.59
C SER A 137 -12.84 -3.88 -9.06
N LEU A 138 -12.85 -4.99 -8.34
CA LEU A 138 -12.74 -4.97 -6.87
C LEU A 138 -11.36 -4.48 -6.43
N THR A 139 -10.29 -4.91 -7.10
CA THR A 139 -8.93 -4.44 -6.81
C THR A 139 -8.83 -2.93 -7.02
N ALA A 140 -9.27 -2.42 -8.17
CA ALA A 140 -9.27 -0.99 -8.46
C ALA A 140 -10.05 -0.20 -7.40
N LYS A 141 -11.25 -0.67 -7.04
CA LYS A 141 -12.11 -0.05 -6.01
C LYS A 141 -11.46 -0.04 -4.64
N SER A 142 -10.76 -1.10 -4.28
CA SER A 142 -10.09 -1.23 -2.98
C SER A 142 -8.93 -0.25 -2.80
N PHE A 143 -8.32 0.20 -3.90
CA PHE A 143 -7.19 1.13 -3.91
C PHE A 143 -7.54 2.52 -4.46
N GLU A 144 -8.81 2.81 -4.74
CA GLU A 144 -9.25 4.07 -5.34
C GLU A 144 -8.85 5.30 -4.52
N THR A 145 -8.84 5.19 -3.19
CA THR A 145 -8.48 6.28 -2.27
C THR A 145 -7.07 6.17 -1.71
N GLU A 146 -6.45 5.01 -1.83
CA GLU A 146 -5.09 4.76 -1.38
C GLU A 146 -4.24 4.57 -2.64
N HIS A 147 -3.35 5.50 -2.93
CA HIS A 147 -2.33 5.30 -3.95
C HIS A 147 -1.20 4.46 -3.34
N PRO A 148 -1.21 3.13 -3.50
CA PRO A 148 -0.14 2.32 -2.94
C PRO A 148 1.15 2.71 -3.64
N TYR A 149 2.08 3.26 -2.88
CA TYR A 149 3.42 3.46 -3.34
C TYR A 149 4.07 2.08 -3.51
N MET A 150 4.30 1.70 -4.74
CA MET A 150 5.09 0.52 -5.06
C MET A 150 6.45 0.98 -5.60
N SER A 151 7.46 0.89 -4.75
CA SER A 151 8.83 0.93 -5.23
C SER A 151 9.15 -0.43 -5.81
N LEU A 152 9.25 -0.51 -7.13
CA LEU A 152 9.82 -1.69 -7.76
C LEU A 152 11.33 -1.67 -7.51
N MET A 153 11.77 -2.40 -6.49
CA MET A 153 13.19 -2.72 -6.30
C MET A 153 13.66 -3.78 -7.32
N LEU A 154 13.07 -3.77 -8.49
CA LEU A 154 13.43 -4.67 -9.58
C LEU A 154 14.28 -3.90 -10.59
N ASN A 155 15.57 -3.93 -10.35
CA ASN A 155 16.64 -4.05 -11.37
C ASN A 155 17.94 -4.40 -10.70
#